data_b7e45069129dad9b5bf656b37a8104c1
#
_entry.id   b7e45069129dad9b5bf656b37a8104c1
#
_cell.length_a   1.000
_cell.length_b   1.000
_cell.length_c   1.000
_cell.angle_alpha   90.00
_cell.angle_beta   90.00
_cell.angle_gamma   90.00
#
_symmetry.space_group_name_H-M   'P 1'
#
loop_
_entity.id
_entity.type
_entity.pdbx_description
1 polymer ?
#
loop_
_entity_poly.entity_id
_entity_poly.type
_entity_poly.pdbx_seq_one_letter_code
_entity_poly.pdbx_strand_id
1 'polypeptide(L)'
;MPRYLDPEVVQVVNGGVPESTALLELPWDHVFYTGGERVGRIVMRAAAEHLTPVTLELGGKSPTWVGTETDLRTAARRIVWSKFVNAGQTCVAPDHVLCTASTQAELVPELERAIREMFGDDPRTSADYGRIVNTEHAERLAGLVEGAAIGGEVDVAGRYLSPTVLTDVTDEHPAMAEEIFGPVLPIVPVADVHDAIRRVNARPHPLALYLFTDDLDEQDLWLASTRSGGVGINMPLVHVAVPELPFGGVGASGMGNYHGLASLETFTHERSVLSKPLAPDTMRIVYPPHGPVKQRLIRAVQ
;
A
#
# COMPACT_ATOMS: atom_id res chain seq x y z
N MET A 1 7.11 -8.33 -25.20
CA MET A 1 8.46 -8.03 -24.73
C MET A 1 9.51 -8.28 -25.83
N PRO A 2 9.74 -9.50 -26.38
CA PRO A 2 10.85 -9.76 -27.34
C PRO A 2 10.82 -8.96 -28.65
N ARG A 3 9.70 -8.32 -29.01
CA ARG A 3 9.60 -7.45 -30.19
C ARG A 3 10.17 -6.03 -29.98
N TYR A 4 10.37 -5.62 -28.73
CA TYR A 4 10.70 -4.24 -28.37
C TYR A 4 11.93 -4.13 -27.49
N LEU A 5 12.31 -5.21 -26.81
CA LEU A 5 13.43 -5.25 -25.88
C LEU A 5 14.34 -6.44 -26.20
N ASP A 6 15.63 -6.22 -26.01
CA ASP A 6 16.64 -7.26 -26.19
C ASP A 6 16.41 -8.41 -25.18
N PRO A 7 16.21 -9.66 -25.62
CA PRO A 7 16.01 -10.80 -24.73
C PRO A 7 17.24 -11.14 -23.88
N GLU A 8 18.43 -10.65 -24.22
CA GLU A 8 19.61 -10.76 -23.35
C GLU A 8 19.56 -9.78 -22.17
N VAL A 9 18.75 -8.73 -22.29
CA VAL A 9 18.60 -7.70 -21.25
C VAL A 9 17.32 -7.89 -20.45
N VAL A 10 16.21 -8.25 -21.12
CA VAL A 10 14.90 -8.40 -20.48
C VAL A 10 14.29 -9.75 -20.82
N GLN A 11 14.11 -10.57 -19.82
CA GLN A 11 13.47 -11.88 -19.93
C GLN A 11 12.14 -11.93 -19.18
N VAL A 12 11.20 -12.73 -19.69
CA VAL A 12 9.91 -13.01 -19.05
C VAL A 12 9.82 -14.49 -18.76
N VAL A 13 9.70 -14.84 -17.51
CA VAL A 13 9.45 -16.22 -17.06
C VAL A 13 7.99 -16.32 -16.64
N ASN A 14 7.23 -17.20 -17.30
CA ASN A 14 5.86 -17.50 -16.91
C ASN A 14 5.82 -18.81 -16.13
N GLY A 15 5.08 -18.84 -15.03
CA GLY A 15 4.97 -20.03 -14.22
C GLY A 15 4.11 -19.83 -12.98
N GLY A 16 4.01 -20.85 -12.19
CA GLY A 16 3.34 -20.86 -10.90
C GLY A 16 4.34 -20.82 -9.73
N VAL A 17 3.95 -21.46 -8.63
CA VAL A 17 4.77 -21.54 -7.42
C VAL A 17 6.12 -22.22 -7.65
N PRO A 18 6.22 -23.36 -8.40
CA PRO A 18 7.51 -24.01 -8.62
C PRO A 18 8.53 -23.12 -9.33
N GLU A 19 8.13 -22.46 -10.42
CA GLU A 19 9.00 -21.58 -11.20
C GLU A 19 9.42 -20.34 -10.42
N SER A 20 8.48 -19.74 -9.69
CA SER A 20 8.76 -18.59 -8.81
C SER A 20 9.73 -18.97 -7.69
N THR A 21 9.59 -20.17 -7.10
CA THR A 21 10.52 -20.67 -6.08
C THR A 21 11.91 -20.86 -6.66
N ALA A 22 12.03 -21.49 -7.84
CA ALA A 22 13.32 -21.68 -8.50
C ALA A 22 14.02 -20.36 -8.84
N LEU A 23 13.26 -19.31 -9.24
CA LEU A 23 13.82 -17.98 -9.46
C LEU A 23 14.38 -17.37 -8.17
N LEU A 24 13.75 -17.60 -7.02
CA LEU A 24 14.22 -17.08 -5.73
C LEU A 24 15.49 -17.77 -5.22
N GLU A 25 15.87 -18.91 -5.78
CA GLU A 25 17.13 -19.62 -5.44
C GLU A 25 18.35 -19.00 -6.15
N LEU A 26 18.15 -18.09 -7.11
CA LEU A 26 19.23 -17.46 -7.87
C LEU A 26 19.82 -16.24 -7.14
N PRO A 27 21.13 -15.98 -7.29
CA PRO A 27 21.81 -14.84 -6.66
C PRO A 27 21.57 -13.54 -7.42
N TRP A 28 20.41 -12.95 -7.24
CA TRP A 28 20.02 -11.68 -7.86
C TRP A 28 20.74 -10.49 -7.21
N ASP A 29 20.98 -9.43 -7.98
CA ASP A 29 21.46 -8.14 -7.46
C ASP A 29 20.37 -7.37 -6.73
N HIS A 30 19.08 -7.58 -7.07
CA HIS A 30 17.91 -7.01 -6.42
C HIS A 30 16.67 -7.85 -6.70
N VAL A 31 15.76 -7.97 -5.74
CA VAL A 31 14.44 -8.57 -5.93
C VAL A 31 13.36 -7.54 -5.65
N PHE A 32 12.54 -7.26 -6.63
CA PHE A 32 11.31 -6.46 -6.48
C PHE A 32 10.11 -7.40 -6.50
N TYR A 33 9.30 -7.35 -5.46
CA TYR A 33 8.12 -8.21 -5.31
C TYR A 33 6.88 -7.39 -4.98
N THR A 34 5.77 -7.67 -5.68
CA THR A 34 4.43 -7.17 -5.35
C THR A 34 3.50 -8.34 -5.07
N GLY A 35 2.79 -8.31 -3.93
CA GLY A 35 1.83 -9.34 -3.55
C GLY A 35 1.50 -9.34 -2.05
N GLY A 36 0.98 -10.45 -1.54
CA GLY A 36 0.59 -10.56 -0.14
C GLY A 36 1.77 -10.71 0.84
N GLU A 37 1.58 -10.25 2.07
CA GLU A 37 2.59 -10.26 3.14
C GLU A 37 3.23 -11.64 3.37
N ARG A 38 2.42 -12.71 3.35
CA ARG A 38 2.89 -14.08 3.55
C ARG A 38 3.98 -14.47 2.54
N VAL A 39 3.76 -14.16 1.26
CA VAL A 39 4.74 -14.47 0.19
C VAL A 39 5.90 -13.48 0.23
N GLY A 40 5.67 -12.20 0.56
CA GLY A 40 6.73 -11.22 0.77
C GLY A 40 7.76 -11.67 1.81
N ARG A 41 7.31 -12.30 2.90
CA ARG A 41 8.21 -12.92 3.91
C ARG A 41 9.02 -14.10 3.36
N ILE A 42 8.45 -14.87 2.43
CA ILE A 42 9.18 -15.97 1.75
C ILE A 42 10.26 -15.37 0.84
N VAL A 43 9.92 -14.37 0.04
CA VAL A 43 10.86 -13.65 -0.83
C VAL A 43 12.03 -13.08 -0.03
N MET A 44 11.73 -12.39 1.07
CA MET A 44 12.74 -11.78 1.93
C MET A 44 13.70 -12.84 2.54
N ARG A 45 13.18 -14.00 2.97
CA ARG A 45 14.02 -15.10 3.49
C ARG A 45 14.92 -15.67 2.41
N ALA A 46 14.40 -15.91 1.21
CA ALA A 46 15.20 -16.43 0.10
C ALA A 46 16.31 -15.44 -0.31
N ALA A 47 16.00 -14.16 -0.40
CA ALA A 47 16.96 -13.10 -0.71
C ALA A 47 18.09 -13.00 0.34
N ALA A 48 17.79 -13.30 1.61
CA ALA A 48 18.77 -13.26 2.69
C ALA A 48 19.90 -14.30 2.51
N GLU A 49 19.65 -15.45 1.86
CA GLU A 49 20.68 -16.46 1.57
C GLU A 49 21.80 -15.93 0.68
N HIS A 50 21.51 -14.93 -0.14
CA HIS A 50 22.45 -14.30 -1.08
C HIS A 50 22.80 -12.85 -0.68
N LEU A 51 22.26 -12.33 0.45
CA LEU A 51 22.36 -10.91 0.86
C LEU A 51 21.80 -9.97 -0.21
N THR A 52 20.83 -10.43 -0.97
CA THR A 52 20.19 -9.66 -2.04
C THR A 52 19.26 -8.59 -1.45
N PRO A 53 19.41 -7.31 -1.81
CA PRO A 53 18.45 -6.27 -1.45
C PRO A 53 17.05 -6.56 -2.00
N VAL A 54 16.02 -6.19 -1.24
CA VAL A 54 14.62 -6.39 -1.64
C VAL A 54 13.83 -5.09 -1.59
N THR A 55 12.92 -4.93 -2.55
CA THR A 55 11.81 -4.00 -2.47
C THR A 55 10.52 -4.81 -2.43
N LEU A 56 9.72 -4.61 -1.39
CA LEU A 56 8.49 -5.37 -1.16
C LEU A 56 7.30 -4.41 -1.20
N GLU A 57 6.43 -4.60 -2.17
CA GLU A 57 5.14 -3.93 -2.30
C GLU A 57 4.04 -4.89 -1.85
N LEU A 58 3.58 -4.67 -0.65
CA LEU A 58 2.58 -5.52 -0.01
C LEU A 58 1.23 -4.79 0.06
N GLY A 59 0.34 -5.22 0.89
CA GLY A 59 -0.97 -4.59 1.02
C GLY A 59 -1.20 -4.03 2.42
N GLY A 60 -2.37 -4.28 2.91
CA GLY A 60 -2.78 -3.91 4.26
C GLY A 60 -4.21 -3.37 4.29
N LYS A 61 -4.66 -3.03 5.48
CA LYS A 61 -6.01 -2.50 5.69
C LYS A 61 -6.01 -0.98 5.59
N SER A 62 -5.91 -0.45 4.37
CA SER A 62 -5.89 0.99 4.09
C SER A 62 -7.14 1.70 4.63
N PRO A 63 -7.04 2.45 5.74
CA PRO A 63 -8.20 3.11 6.36
C PRO A 63 -8.57 4.37 5.60
N THR A 64 -9.85 4.71 5.64
CA THR A 64 -10.39 5.95 5.12
C THR A 64 -11.13 6.68 6.24
N TRP A 65 -10.61 7.81 6.69
CA TRP A 65 -11.30 8.71 7.60
C TRP A 65 -12.25 9.61 6.83
N VAL A 66 -13.47 9.78 7.35
CA VAL A 66 -14.45 10.76 6.85
C VAL A 66 -14.85 11.67 7.99
N GLY A 67 -14.35 12.92 7.95
CA GLY A 67 -14.62 13.96 8.93
C GLY A 67 -16.09 14.44 8.90
N THR A 68 -16.54 15.07 9.97
CA THR A 68 -17.94 15.49 10.15
C THR A 68 -18.36 16.64 9.21
N GLU A 69 -17.42 17.51 8.82
CA GLU A 69 -17.68 18.67 7.95
C GLU A 69 -17.40 18.36 6.46
N THR A 70 -17.28 17.09 6.10
CA THR A 70 -16.96 16.64 4.73
C THR A 70 -18.19 16.77 3.81
N ASP A 71 -17.98 17.18 2.55
CA ASP A 71 -18.98 17.00 1.48
C ASP A 71 -19.16 15.49 1.21
N LEU A 72 -20.12 14.88 1.89
CA LEU A 72 -20.36 13.46 1.85
C LEU A 72 -20.73 12.94 0.47
N ARG A 73 -21.37 13.76 -0.38
CA ARG A 73 -21.69 13.36 -1.75
C ARG A 73 -20.44 13.17 -2.60
N THR A 74 -19.51 14.11 -2.53
CA THR A 74 -18.24 14.02 -3.24
C THR A 74 -17.36 12.92 -2.65
N ALA A 75 -17.29 12.82 -1.32
CA ALA A 75 -16.56 11.77 -0.63
C ALA A 75 -17.05 10.37 -1.02
N ALA A 76 -18.37 10.13 -1.00
CA ALA A 76 -18.97 8.86 -1.39
C ALA A 76 -18.61 8.46 -2.83
N ARG A 77 -18.68 9.39 -3.79
CA ARG A 77 -18.29 9.13 -5.19
C ARG A 77 -16.82 8.72 -5.30
N ARG A 78 -15.91 9.42 -4.61
CA ARG A 78 -14.48 9.12 -4.62
C ARG A 78 -14.17 7.79 -3.92
N ILE A 79 -14.84 7.51 -2.81
CA ILE A 79 -14.72 6.24 -2.09
C ILE A 79 -15.25 5.09 -2.96
N VAL A 80 -16.44 5.21 -3.53
CA VAL A 80 -17.05 4.17 -4.37
C VAL A 80 -16.18 3.88 -5.58
N TRP A 81 -15.73 4.89 -6.30
CA TRP A 81 -14.84 4.71 -7.43
C TRP A 81 -13.56 3.99 -7.03
N SER A 82 -12.86 4.48 -6.01
CA SER A 82 -11.57 3.93 -5.59
C SER A 82 -11.68 2.55 -4.92
N LYS A 83 -12.80 2.27 -4.24
CA LYS A 83 -13.06 0.96 -3.63
C LYS A 83 -13.44 -0.10 -4.66
N PHE A 84 -14.31 0.24 -5.62
CA PHE A 84 -14.93 -0.77 -6.48
C PHE A 84 -14.29 -0.87 -7.87
N VAL A 85 -13.39 0.01 -8.25
CA VAL A 85 -12.52 -0.20 -9.42
C VAL A 85 -11.78 -1.52 -9.27
N ASN A 86 -11.68 -2.29 -10.37
CA ASN A 86 -11.13 -3.65 -10.36
C ASN A 86 -11.80 -4.60 -9.32
N ALA A 87 -13.08 -4.35 -8.99
CA ALA A 87 -13.83 -5.06 -7.95
C ALA A 87 -13.09 -5.06 -6.58
N GLY A 88 -12.42 -3.98 -6.24
CA GLY A 88 -11.71 -3.81 -4.97
C GLY A 88 -10.40 -4.58 -4.83
N GLN A 89 -9.94 -5.23 -5.89
CA GLN A 89 -8.71 -6.02 -5.91
C GLN A 89 -7.50 -5.12 -6.22
N THR A 90 -7.22 -4.19 -5.32
CA THR A 90 -6.16 -3.20 -5.43
C THR A 90 -5.56 -2.94 -4.05
N CYS A 91 -4.25 -3.01 -3.92
CA CYS A 91 -3.51 -2.90 -2.65
C CYS A 91 -3.71 -1.55 -1.93
N VAL A 92 -4.07 -0.50 -2.68
CA VAL A 92 -4.38 0.84 -2.15
C VAL A 92 -5.89 1.16 -2.19
N ALA A 93 -6.77 0.19 -2.45
CA ALA A 93 -8.20 0.42 -2.33
C ALA A 93 -8.56 0.77 -0.87
N PRO A 94 -9.49 1.70 -0.61
CA PRO A 94 -10.08 1.87 0.71
C PRO A 94 -10.51 0.50 1.27
N ASP A 95 -9.88 0.06 2.36
CA ASP A 95 -10.20 -1.25 2.92
C ASP A 95 -11.38 -1.16 3.89
N HIS A 96 -11.44 -0.11 4.69
CA HIS A 96 -12.56 0.23 5.57
C HIS A 96 -12.68 1.75 5.77
N VAL A 97 -13.86 2.19 6.17
CA VAL A 97 -14.15 3.59 6.52
C VAL A 97 -14.25 3.74 8.02
N LEU A 98 -13.64 4.80 8.55
CA LEU A 98 -13.77 5.27 9.93
C LEU A 98 -14.53 6.60 9.91
N CYS A 99 -15.61 6.70 10.64
CA CYS A 99 -16.38 7.94 10.78
C CYS A 99 -17.24 7.90 12.03
N THR A 100 -17.83 9.01 12.43
CA THR A 100 -18.81 9.01 13.55
C THR A 100 -20.10 8.31 13.13
N ALA A 101 -20.90 7.87 14.10
CA ALA A 101 -22.19 7.24 13.81
C ALA A 101 -23.15 8.18 13.08
N SER A 102 -23.10 9.49 13.35
CA SER A 102 -23.88 10.49 12.60
C SER A 102 -23.41 10.61 11.15
N THR A 103 -22.10 10.68 10.92
CA THR A 103 -21.53 10.70 9.56
C THR A 103 -21.86 9.41 8.81
N GLN A 104 -21.82 8.23 9.46
CA GLN A 104 -22.22 6.97 8.84
C GLN A 104 -23.66 7.01 8.32
N ALA A 105 -24.59 7.50 9.18
CA ALA A 105 -26.02 7.55 8.81
C ALA A 105 -26.28 8.42 7.56
N GLU A 106 -25.49 9.46 7.35
CA GLU A 106 -25.59 10.34 6.17
C GLU A 106 -24.77 9.83 4.98
N LEU A 107 -23.63 9.17 5.22
CA LEU A 107 -22.74 8.68 4.18
C LEU A 107 -23.33 7.45 3.44
N VAL A 108 -23.98 6.53 4.15
CA VAL A 108 -24.50 5.28 3.56
C VAL A 108 -25.45 5.52 2.39
N PRO A 109 -26.45 6.42 2.47
CA PRO A 109 -27.31 6.76 1.33
C PRO A 109 -26.55 7.36 0.14
N GLU A 110 -25.47 8.13 0.40
CA GLU A 110 -24.64 8.70 -0.65
C GLU A 110 -23.76 7.63 -1.33
N LEU A 111 -23.26 6.64 -0.57
CA LEU A 111 -22.55 5.48 -1.13
C LEU A 111 -23.49 4.65 -2.04
N GLU A 112 -24.72 4.37 -1.60
CA GLU A 112 -25.70 3.66 -2.42
C GLU A 112 -26.00 4.40 -3.73
N ARG A 113 -26.21 5.72 -3.64
CA ARG A 113 -26.41 6.57 -4.81
C ARG A 113 -25.23 6.50 -5.76
N ALA A 114 -24.00 6.63 -5.25
CA ALA A 114 -22.79 6.60 -6.05
C ALA A 114 -22.55 5.25 -6.72
N ILE A 115 -22.85 4.14 -6.03
CA ILE A 115 -22.80 2.78 -6.61
C ILE A 115 -23.77 2.67 -7.79
N ARG A 116 -24.99 3.14 -7.62
CA ARG A 116 -26.01 3.10 -8.68
C ARG A 116 -25.66 4.03 -9.85
N GLU A 117 -25.12 5.23 -9.57
CA GLU A 117 -24.65 6.16 -10.60
C GLU A 117 -23.52 5.55 -11.45
N MET A 118 -22.59 4.77 -10.87
CA MET A 118 -21.41 4.24 -11.55
C MET A 118 -21.66 2.89 -12.23
N PHE A 119 -22.43 2.02 -11.59
CA PHE A 119 -22.57 0.63 -12.04
C PHE A 119 -23.98 0.23 -12.45
N GLY A 120 -24.97 1.16 -12.33
CA GLY A 120 -26.37 0.90 -12.61
C GLY A 120 -27.12 0.21 -11.47
N ASP A 121 -28.39 -0.10 -11.68
CA ASP A 121 -29.22 -0.78 -10.69
C ASP A 121 -28.84 -2.26 -10.51
N ASP A 122 -28.25 -2.88 -11.52
CA ASP A 122 -27.68 -4.23 -11.46
C ASP A 122 -26.20 -4.21 -11.90
N PRO A 123 -25.27 -4.08 -10.95
CA PRO A 123 -23.83 -4.07 -11.23
C PRO A 123 -23.31 -5.34 -11.91
N ARG A 124 -24.04 -6.47 -11.82
CA ARG A 124 -23.70 -7.73 -12.51
C ARG A 124 -23.66 -7.56 -14.03
N THR A 125 -24.54 -6.74 -14.56
CA THR A 125 -24.67 -6.47 -16.00
C THR A 125 -23.84 -5.29 -16.47
N SER A 126 -23.24 -4.53 -15.56
CA SER A 126 -22.38 -3.38 -15.89
C SER A 126 -21.12 -3.81 -16.63
N ALA A 127 -20.81 -3.14 -17.73
CA ALA A 127 -19.55 -3.32 -18.47
C ALA A 127 -18.34 -2.73 -17.71
N ASP A 128 -18.59 -1.83 -16.76
CA ASP A 128 -17.58 -1.13 -15.99
C ASP A 128 -17.27 -1.80 -14.65
N TYR A 129 -17.95 -2.92 -14.33
CA TYR A 129 -17.73 -3.64 -13.09
C TYR A 129 -17.00 -4.97 -13.30
N GLY A 130 -15.86 -5.13 -12.60
CA GLY A 130 -14.98 -6.30 -12.73
C GLY A 130 -15.51 -7.59 -12.13
N ARG A 131 -14.68 -8.64 -12.20
CA ARG A 131 -14.92 -9.94 -11.58
C ARG A 131 -13.75 -10.29 -10.66
N ILE A 132 -14.03 -11.14 -9.66
CA ILE A 132 -12.98 -11.66 -8.78
C ILE A 132 -12.05 -12.57 -9.60
N VAL A 133 -10.75 -12.52 -9.31
CA VAL A 133 -9.70 -13.15 -10.11
C VAL A 133 -9.88 -14.68 -10.25
N ASN A 134 -10.33 -15.34 -9.18
CA ASN A 134 -10.60 -16.78 -9.16
C ASN A 134 -11.71 -17.13 -8.17
N THR A 135 -12.15 -18.39 -8.17
CA THR A 135 -13.24 -18.89 -7.31
C THR A 135 -12.81 -18.98 -5.84
N GLU A 136 -11.57 -19.31 -5.54
CA GLU A 136 -11.05 -19.37 -4.16
C GLU A 136 -11.18 -18.01 -3.45
N HIS A 137 -10.79 -16.93 -4.12
CA HIS A 137 -10.99 -15.58 -3.59
C HIS A 137 -12.46 -15.19 -3.52
N ALA A 138 -13.29 -15.62 -4.47
CA ALA A 138 -14.74 -15.38 -4.41
C ALA A 138 -15.39 -16.09 -3.21
N GLU A 139 -15.00 -17.34 -2.91
CA GLU A 139 -15.44 -18.08 -1.73
C GLU A 139 -15.02 -17.38 -0.42
N ARG A 140 -13.77 -16.94 -0.32
CA ARG A 140 -13.27 -16.19 0.84
C ARG A 140 -14.08 -14.92 1.07
N LEU A 141 -14.32 -14.15 0.01
CA LEU A 141 -15.08 -12.90 0.07
C LEU A 141 -16.58 -13.13 0.38
N ALA A 142 -17.16 -14.24 -0.06
CA ALA A 142 -18.53 -14.61 0.26
C ALA A 142 -18.76 -14.75 1.77
N GLY A 143 -17.74 -15.15 2.52
CA GLY A 143 -17.79 -15.20 3.98
C GLY A 143 -17.78 -13.84 4.69
N LEU A 144 -17.63 -12.73 3.95
CA LEU A 144 -17.52 -11.39 4.52
C LEU A 144 -18.77 -10.51 4.35
N VAL A 145 -19.78 -10.97 3.61
CA VAL A 145 -20.94 -10.14 3.21
C VAL A 145 -22.16 -10.25 4.13
N GLU A 146 -22.07 -11.06 5.17
CA GLU A 146 -23.20 -11.23 6.11
C GLU A 146 -23.55 -9.89 6.76
N GLY A 147 -24.85 -9.57 6.81
CA GLY A 147 -25.33 -8.30 7.39
C GLY A 147 -25.11 -7.07 6.49
N ALA A 148 -24.88 -7.26 5.19
CA ALA A 148 -24.70 -6.15 4.27
C ALA A 148 -25.88 -5.16 4.28
N ALA A 149 -25.58 -3.87 4.44
CA ALA A 149 -26.55 -2.79 4.30
C ALA A 149 -26.81 -2.44 2.83
N ILE A 150 -25.80 -2.61 1.97
CA ILE A 150 -25.89 -2.42 0.52
C ILE A 150 -25.24 -3.63 -0.16
N GLY A 151 -25.82 -4.15 -1.23
CA GLY A 151 -25.28 -5.27 -1.99
C GLY A 151 -25.37 -6.60 -1.26
N GLY A 152 -24.25 -7.34 -1.19
CA GLY A 152 -24.20 -8.67 -0.55
C GLY A 152 -24.55 -9.83 -1.48
N GLU A 153 -24.79 -9.58 -2.78
CA GLU A 153 -25.03 -10.64 -3.75
C GLU A 153 -23.72 -11.35 -4.12
N VAL A 154 -23.75 -12.68 -4.11
CA VAL A 154 -22.61 -13.53 -4.40
C VAL A 154 -22.96 -14.58 -5.45
N ASP A 155 -22.08 -14.73 -6.44
CA ASP A 155 -22.08 -15.84 -7.39
C ASP A 155 -20.62 -16.33 -7.51
N VAL A 156 -20.28 -17.32 -6.69
CA VAL A 156 -18.91 -17.87 -6.65
C VAL A 156 -18.49 -18.45 -8.00
N ALA A 157 -19.39 -19.18 -8.67
CA ALA A 157 -19.09 -19.79 -9.98
C ALA A 157 -18.85 -18.74 -11.07
N GLY A 158 -19.65 -17.66 -11.05
CA GLY A 158 -19.48 -16.49 -11.91
C GLY A 158 -18.37 -15.53 -11.45
N ARG A 159 -17.72 -15.81 -10.32
CA ARG A 159 -16.71 -14.93 -9.67
C ARG A 159 -17.24 -13.51 -9.48
N TYR A 160 -18.50 -13.40 -9.15
CA TYR A 160 -19.19 -12.14 -8.95
C TYR A 160 -19.50 -11.93 -7.47
N LEU A 161 -19.19 -10.74 -7.00
CA LEU A 161 -19.64 -10.18 -5.75
C LEU A 161 -20.08 -8.74 -6.01
N SER A 162 -21.30 -8.39 -5.63
CA SER A 162 -21.78 -7.02 -5.82
C SER A 162 -20.95 -6.01 -5.01
N PRO A 163 -20.90 -4.72 -5.39
CA PRO A 163 -20.45 -3.67 -4.49
C PRO A 163 -21.20 -3.78 -3.17
N THR A 164 -20.47 -4.03 -2.07
CA THR A 164 -21.06 -4.36 -0.77
C THR A 164 -20.59 -3.37 0.28
N VAL A 165 -21.52 -2.83 1.07
CA VAL A 165 -21.22 -1.96 2.22
C VAL A 165 -21.76 -2.62 3.48
N LEU A 166 -20.91 -2.74 4.50
CA LEU A 166 -21.27 -3.19 5.84
C LEU A 166 -21.29 -2.00 6.79
N THR A 167 -22.30 -1.90 7.65
CA THR A 167 -22.43 -0.84 8.65
C THR A 167 -22.22 -1.37 10.07
N ASP A 168 -21.92 -0.47 10.99
CA ASP A 168 -21.75 -0.79 12.41
C ASP A 168 -20.74 -1.92 12.68
N VAL A 169 -19.71 -1.99 11.84
CA VAL A 169 -18.69 -3.03 11.91
C VAL A 169 -17.80 -2.83 13.13
N THR A 170 -17.58 -3.90 13.90
CA THR A 170 -16.65 -3.93 15.03
C THR A 170 -15.29 -4.50 14.64
N ASP A 171 -14.28 -4.35 15.50
CA ASP A 171 -12.92 -4.88 15.25
C ASP A 171 -12.87 -6.41 15.17
N GLU A 172 -13.86 -7.11 15.75
CA GLU A 172 -13.98 -8.57 15.73
C GLU A 172 -14.61 -9.13 14.46
N HIS A 173 -15.19 -8.25 13.62
CA HIS A 173 -15.81 -8.70 12.37
C HIS A 173 -14.76 -9.32 11.43
N PRO A 174 -15.07 -10.45 10.75
CA PRO A 174 -14.11 -11.12 9.85
C PRO A 174 -13.49 -10.20 8.78
N ALA A 175 -14.24 -9.22 8.27
CA ALA A 175 -13.73 -8.24 7.32
C ALA A 175 -12.63 -7.32 7.90
N MET A 176 -12.48 -7.28 9.24
CA MET A 176 -11.44 -6.49 9.92
C MET A 176 -10.18 -7.30 10.26
N ALA A 177 -10.16 -8.63 10.03
CA ALA A 177 -9.05 -9.49 10.40
C ALA A 177 -7.83 -9.30 9.49
N GLU A 178 -8.04 -9.27 8.17
CA GLU A 178 -6.99 -9.14 7.15
C GLU A 178 -7.41 -8.20 6.01
N GLU A 179 -6.52 -7.89 5.08
CA GLU A 179 -6.82 -7.14 3.86
C GLU A 179 -7.97 -7.82 3.09
N ILE A 180 -8.99 -7.05 2.75
CA ILE A 180 -10.18 -7.58 2.06
C ILE A 180 -9.84 -7.97 0.62
N PHE A 181 -9.14 -7.10 -0.12
CA PHE A 181 -8.79 -7.28 -1.53
C PHE A 181 -9.99 -7.74 -2.37
N GLY A 182 -11.09 -6.99 -2.22
CA GLY A 182 -12.38 -7.32 -2.82
C GLY A 182 -13.43 -6.23 -2.59
N PRO A 183 -14.64 -6.36 -3.18
CA PRO A 183 -15.64 -5.30 -3.22
C PRO A 183 -16.52 -5.27 -1.95
N VAL A 184 -15.93 -5.36 -0.78
CA VAL A 184 -16.60 -5.22 0.51
C VAL A 184 -16.02 -4.03 1.25
N LEU A 185 -16.85 -3.07 1.63
CA LEU A 185 -16.48 -1.85 2.34
C LEU A 185 -17.12 -1.81 3.73
N PRO A 186 -16.41 -2.21 4.79
CA PRO A 186 -16.85 -2.02 6.16
C PRO A 186 -16.81 -0.56 6.56
N ILE A 187 -17.84 -0.09 7.26
CA ILE A 187 -17.86 1.18 7.96
C ILE A 187 -17.80 0.88 9.45
N VAL A 188 -16.77 1.41 10.10
CA VAL A 188 -16.50 1.24 11.53
C VAL A 188 -16.81 2.56 12.25
N PRO A 189 -17.88 2.65 13.02
CA PRO A 189 -18.18 3.86 13.77
C PRO A 189 -17.15 4.07 14.88
N VAL A 190 -16.71 5.32 15.02
CA VAL A 190 -15.76 5.78 16.02
C VAL A 190 -16.33 6.98 16.77
N ALA A 191 -15.81 7.25 17.98
CA ALA A 191 -16.29 8.38 18.77
C ALA A 191 -15.87 9.74 18.17
N ASP A 192 -14.62 9.82 17.70
CA ASP A 192 -14.02 11.04 17.17
C ASP A 192 -12.72 10.71 16.38
N VAL A 193 -12.04 11.73 15.89
CA VAL A 193 -10.75 11.62 15.16
C VAL A 193 -9.67 10.94 16.01
N HIS A 194 -9.63 11.18 17.31
CA HIS A 194 -8.63 10.57 18.21
C HIS A 194 -8.88 9.07 18.38
N ASP A 195 -10.14 8.65 18.45
CA ASP A 195 -10.50 7.23 18.46
C ASP A 195 -10.11 6.56 17.13
N ALA A 196 -10.37 7.20 16.00
CA ALA A 196 -9.95 6.71 14.69
C ALA A 196 -8.44 6.51 14.61
N ILE A 197 -7.64 7.52 15.01
CA ILE A 197 -6.18 7.46 15.06
C ILE A 197 -5.68 6.33 15.96
N ARG A 198 -6.27 6.15 17.15
CA ARG A 198 -5.90 5.05 18.05
C ARG A 198 -6.13 3.68 17.40
N ARG A 199 -7.27 3.48 16.71
CA ARG A 199 -7.58 2.23 16.01
C ARG A 199 -6.62 1.96 14.85
N VAL A 200 -6.27 2.96 14.07
CA VAL A 200 -5.28 2.84 13.00
C VAL A 200 -3.92 2.45 13.57
N ASN A 201 -3.48 3.10 14.64
CA ASN A 201 -2.18 2.83 15.28
C ASN A 201 -2.12 1.48 16.03
N ALA A 202 -3.26 0.90 16.38
CA ALA A 202 -3.34 -0.43 16.98
C ALA A 202 -3.13 -1.58 15.96
N ARG A 203 -3.09 -1.26 14.67
CA ARG A 203 -2.94 -2.21 13.56
C ARG A 203 -1.57 -2.06 12.88
N PRO A 204 -1.12 -3.07 12.12
CA PRO A 204 0.04 -2.93 11.25
C PRO A 204 -0.10 -1.74 10.29
N HIS A 205 1.02 -1.06 10.01
CA HIS A 205 1.01 0.11 9.14
C HIS A 205 0.51 -0.23 7.74
N PRO A 206 -0.52 0.46 7.23
CA PRO A 206 -1.10 0.20 5.92
C PRO A 206 -0.24 0.77 4.80
N LEU A 207 -0.45 0.29 3.57
CA LEU A 207 0.17 0.86 2.38
C LEU A 207 -0.35 2.27 2.09
N ALA A 208 -1.65 2.51 2.29
CA ALA A 208 -2.24 3.84 2.13
C ALA A 208 -3.15 4.21 3.29
N LEU A 209 -3.27 5.51 3.54
CA LEU A 209 -4.21 6.15 4.46
C LEU A 209 -4.95 7.26 3.70
N TYR A 210 -6.26 7.36 3.88
CA TYR A 210 -7.09 8.36 3.22
C TYR A 210 -7.83 9.22 4.21
N LEU A 211 -7.83 10.53 3.95
CA LEU A 211 -8.48 11.53 4.79
C LEU A 211 -9.47 12.31 3.95
N PHE A 212 -10.73 12.30 4.32
CA PHE A 212 -11.75 13.19 3.78
C PHE A 212 -12.07 14.25 4.83
N THR A 213 -11.38 15.36 4.74
CA THR A 213 -11.55 16.56 5.58
C THR A 213 -10.84 17.73 4.91
N ASP A 214 -11.42 18.92 5.03
CA ASP A 214 -10.80 20.17 4.62
C ASP A 214 -10.24 20.96 5.82
N ASP A 215 -10.40 20.43 7.05
CA ASP A 215 -9.81 20.98 8.26
C ASP A 215 -8.30 20.68 8.29
N LEU A 216 -7.48 21.73 8.19
CA LEU A 216 -6.03 21.61 8.16
C LEU A 216 -5.44 21.12 9.48
N ASP A 217 -6.03 21.50 10.62
CA ASP A 217 -5.59 21.05 11.93
C ASP A 217 -5.85 19.54 12.09
N GLU A 218 -6.96 19.04 11.57
CA GLU A 218 -7.27 17.61 11.53
C GLU A 218 -6.31 16.86 10.58
N GLN A 219 -6.01 17.41 9.39
CA GLN A 219 -5.01 16.83 8.48
C GLN A 219 -3.63 16.74 9.15
N ASP A 220 -3.16 17.80 9.77
CA ASP A 220 -1.88 17.85 10.48
C ASP A 220 -1.84 16.86 11.65
N LEU A 221 -2.94 16.73 12.39
CA LEU A 221 -3.07 15.73 13.46
C LEU A 221 -2.88 14.30 12.94
N TRP A 222 -3.54 13.96 11.83
CA TRP A 222 -3.39 12.65 11.18
C TRP A 222 -1.97 12.40 10.70
N LEU A 223 -1.39 13.36 9.98
CA LEU A 223 -0.02 13.25 9.44
C LEU A 223 1.03 13.10 10.53
N ALA A 224 0.87 13.81 11.66
CA ALA A 224 1.79 13.75 12.78
C ALA A 224 1.62 12.50 13.66
N SER A 225 0.41 11.92 13.69
CA SER A 225 0.04 10.87 14.65
C SER A 225 0.01 9.47 14.07
N THR A 226 0.09 9.29 12.75
CA THR A 226 -0.04 7.99 12.10
C THR A 226 1.15 7.69 11.18
N ARG A 227 1.25 6.44 10.75
CA ARG A 227 2.27 5.98 9.82
C ARG A 227 1.68 5.07 8.76
N SER A 228 1.95 5.39 7.48
CA SER A 228 1.53 4.61 6.31
C SER A 228 2.58 4.71 5.19
N GLY A 229 2.44 3.93 4.14
CA GLY A 229 3.27 4.08 2.94
C GLY A 229 2.99 5.40 2.23
N GLY A 230 1.72 5.74 2.03
CA GLY A 230 1.29 7.02 1.46
C GLY A 230 0.03 7.56 2.12
N VAL A 231 -0.26 8.86 1.91
CA VAL A 231 -1.49 9.50 2.36
C VAL A 231 -2.17 10.19 1.18
N GLY A 232 -3.47 9.98 1.03
CA GLY A 232 -4.31 10.72 0.08
C GLY A 232 -5.32 11.59 0.81
N ILE A 233 -5.26 12.91 0.61
CA ILE A 233 -6.23 13.85 1.19
C ILE A 233 -7.30 14.11 0.15
N ASN A 234 -8.55 13.84 0.52
CA ASN A 234 -9.74 13.98 -0.32
C ASN A 234 -9.71 13.18 -1.63
N MET A 235 -8.67 12.36 -1.87
CA MET A 235 -8.55 11.59 -3.11
C MET A 235 -7.85 10.25 -2.87
N PRO A 236 -8.60 9.14 -2.74
CA PRO A 236 -8.01 7.81 -2.62
C PRO A 236 -7.42 7.33 -3.94
N LEU A 237 -6.49 6.37 -3.84
CA LEU A 237 -5.94 5.58 -4.94
C LEU A 237 -5.03 6.36 -5.91
N VAL A 238 -5.36 7.60 -6.28
CA VAL A 238 -4.69 8.34 -7.37
C VAL A 238 -3.21 8.60 -7.12
N HIS A 239 -2.76 8.68 -5.86
CA HIS A 239 -1.35 8.92 -5.54
C HIS A 239 -0.40 7.88 -6.17
N VAL A 240 -0.87 6.63 -6.40
CA VAL A 240 -0.08 5.59 -7.08
C VAL A 240 0.13 5.88 -8.57
N ALA A 241 -0.68 6.74 -9.16
CA ALA A 241 -0.57 7.11 -10.57
C ALA A 241 0.26 8.38 -10.80
N VAL A 242 0.79 9.01 -9.75
CA VAL A 242 1.62 10.21 -9.83
C VAL A 242 3.10 9.80 -9.84
N PRO A 243 3.79 9.85 -11.01
CA PRO A 243 5.13 9.27 -11.16
C PRO A 243 6.21 9.95 -10.31
N GLU A 244 5.98 11.20 -9.90
CA GLU A 244 6.92 12.00 -9.10
C GLU A 244 6.86 11.66 -7.62
N LEU A 245 5.77 11.04 -7.15
CA LEU A 245 5.62 10.64 -5.76
C LEU A 245 6.29 9.28 -5.53
N PRO A 246 7.22 9.17 -4.57
CA PRO A 246 7.71 7.87 -4.15
C PRO A 246 6.55 6.99 -3.68
N PHE A 247 6.51 5.75 -4.14
CA PHE A 247 5.50 4.79 -3.73
C PHE A 247 6.15 3.58 -3.06
N GLY A 248 5.65 3.19 -1.91
CA GLY A 248 6.14 2.05 -1.14
C GLY A 248 5.52 1.97 0.24
N GLY A 249 5.58 0.77 0.83
CA GLY A 249 5.00 0.46 2.13
C GLY A 249 5.95 0.66 3.30
N VAL A 250 5.43 0.43 4.51
CA VAL A 250 6.18 0.50 5.77
C VAL A 250 5.87 -0.72 6.63
N GLY A 251 6.90 -1.50 7.00
CA GLY A 251 6.75 -2.68 7.85
C GLY A 251 5.91 -3.76 7.20
N ALA A 252 4.71 -4.05 7.69
CA ALA A 252 3.84 -5.09 7.15
C ALA A 252 3.30 -4.76 5.74
N SER A 253 3.24 -3.48 5.36
CA SER A 253 2.83 -3.06 4.03
C SER A 253 3.96 -3.01 3.01
N GLY A 254 5.21 -3.21 3.43
CA GLY A 254 6.34 -3.29 2.52
C GLY A 254 7.63 -2.63 3.01
N MET A 255 8.62 -2.59 2.13
CA MET A 255 9.89 -1.89 2.33
C MET A 255 10.48 -1.47 0.99
N GLY A 256 11.22 -0.34 1.00
CA GLY A 256 11.70 0.30 -0.21
C GLY A 256 10.62 1.15 -0.87
N ASN A 257 11.04 1.95 -1.83
CA ASN A 257 10.16 2.82 -2.61
C ASN A 257 10.56 2.77 -4.07
N TYR A 258 9.62 3.07 -4.95
CA TYR A 258 9.87 3.25 -6.37
C TYR A 258 8.99 4.39 -6.91
N HIS A 259 8.95 4.63 -8.19
CA HIS A 259 8.51 5.79 -8.95
C HIS A 259 9.56 6.91 -9.00
N GLY A 260 9.62 7.58 -10.15
CA GLY A 260 10.48 8.74 -10.37
C GLY A 260 11.92 8.50 -9.94
N LEU A 261 12.45 9.45 -9.19
CA LEU A 261 13.81 9.41 -8.67
C LEU A 261 14.05 8.25 -7.71
N ALA A 262 13.04 7.89 -6.89
CA ALA A 262 13.15 6.75 -5.97
C ALA A 262 13.42 5.42 -6.70
N SER A 263 12.89 5.24 -7.93
CA SER A 263 13.22 4.06 -8.75
C SER A 263 14.70 4.04 -9.13
N LEU A 264 15.25 5.19 -9.50
CA LEU A 264 16.67 5.29 -9.84
C LEU A 264 17.55 4.94 -8.64
N GLU A 265 17.24 5.48 -7.48
CA GLU A 265 17.97 5.20 -6.23
C GLU A 265 17.85 3.72 -5.84
N THR A 266 16.66 3.13 -5.94
CA THR A 266 16.39 1.74 -5.57
C THR A 266 17.08 0.72 -6.48
N PHE A 267 17.11 0.97 -7.80
CA PHE A 267 17.62 0.00 -8.78
C PHE A 267 19.04 0.31 -9.27
N THR A 268 19.76 1.23 -8.62
CA THR A 268 21.17 1.52 -8.92
C THR A 268 22.01 1.40 -7.66
N HIS A 269 23.32 1.18 -7.85
CA HIS A 269 24.28 1.17 -6.76
C HIS A 269 25.15 2.42 -6.83
N GLU A 270 25.10 3.24 -5.78
CA GLU A 270 25.96 4.42 -5.63
C GLU A 270 27.31 3.99 -5.08
N ARG A 271 28.38 4.17 -5.87
CA ARG A 271 29.73 3.83 -5.49
C ARG A 271 30.57 5.08 -5.21
N SER A 272 31.02 5.22 -3.98
CA SER A 272 31.94 6.29 -3.61
C SER A 272 33.32 6.08 -4.24
N VAL A 273 33.87 7.14 -4.83
CA VAL A 273 35.22 7.16 -5.37
C VAL A 273 36.01 8.31 -4.76
N LEU A 274 37.08 8.01 -4.02
CA LEU A 274 38.03 8.98 -3.50
C LEU A 274 39.31 8.92 -4.32
N SER A 275 39.69 10.01 -4.92
CA SER A 275 40.97 10.16 -5.64
C SER A 275 41.85 11.19 -4.97
N LYS A 276 43.12 10.84 -4.79
CA LYS A 276 44.15 11.74 -4.24
C LYS A 276 45.46 11.56 -5.03
N PRO A 277 46.13 12.65 -5.47
CA PRO A 277 47.46 12.57 -6.06
C PRO A 277 48.48 11.91 -5.11
N LEU A 278 49.38 11.11 -5.67
CA LEU A 278 50.43 10.48 -4.88
C LEU A 278 51.45 11.51 -4.37
N ALA A 279 51.66 12.62 -5.10
CA ALA A 279 52.59 13.71 -4.73
C ALA A 279 51.84 15.07 -4.71
N PRO A 280 52.09 15.91 -3.70
CA PRO A 280 52.87 15.63 -2.49
C PRO A 280 52.13 14.67 -1.55
N ASP A 281 52.87 13.78 -0.89
CA ASP A 281 52.27 12.84 0.07
C ASP A 281 51.92 13.56 1.38
N THR A 282 50.75 14.19 1.40
CA THR A 282 50.22 14.87 2.60
C THR A 282 49.73 13.89 3.67
N MET A 283 49.59 12.58 3.32
CA MET A 283 49.20 11.53 4.28
C MET A 283 50.32 11.22 5.28
N ARG A 284 51.53 11.67 5.04
CA ARG A 284 52.67 11.51 5.97
C ARG A 284 52.38 12.06 7.37
N ILE A 285 51.42 12.99 7.51
CA ILE A 285 50.97 13.52 8.79
C ILE A 285 50.33 12.42 9.66
N VAL A 286 49.58 11.50 9.04
CA VAL A 286 48.87 10.44 9.75
C VAL A 286 49.59 9.09 9.77
N TYR A 287 50.76 8.97 9.09
CA TYR A 287 51.50 7.70 9.12
C TYR A 287 52.29 7.55 10.43
N PRO A 288 52.43 6.36 10.96
CA PRO A 288 53.35 6.10 12.09
C PRO A 288 54.82 6.41 11.70
N PRO A 289 55.69 6.72 12.68
CA PRO A 289 55.39 6.74 14.12
C PRO A 289 54.68 8.04 14.53
N HIS A 290 53.76 7.91 15.53
CA HIS A 290 52.97 9.00 16.05
C HIS A 290 53.67 9.68 17.25
N GLY A 291 54.47 10.70 16.98
CA GLY A 291 55.00 11.56 18.03
C GLY A 291 53.94 12.55 18.57
N PRO A 292 54.25 13.28 19.67
CA PRO A 292 53.25 14.15 20.34
C PRO A 292 52.64 15.22 19.42
N VAL A 293 53.38 15.72 18.46
CA VAL A 293 52.89 16.73 17.49
C VAL A 293 51.88 16.11 16.53
N LYS A 294 52.17 14.93 15.97
CA LYS A 294 51.24 14.23 15.09
C LYS A 294 49.95 13.82 15.81
N GLN A 295 50.06 13.39 17.06
CA GLN A 295 48.89 13.05 17.87
C GLN A 295 47.96 14.26 18.09
N ARG A 296 48.52 15.46 18.31
CA ARG A 296 47.74 16.71 18.41
C ARG A 296 47.02 17.03 17.11
N LEU A 297 47.72 16.91 15.96
CA LEU A 297 47.12 17.17 14.64
C LEU A 297 46.00 16.20 14.32
N ILE A 298 46.18 14.90 14.57
CA ILE A 298 45.15 13.88 14.34
C ILE A 298 43.91 14.16 15.18
N ARG A 299 44.09 14.53 16.46
CA ARG A 299 42.95 14.87 17.36
C ARG A 299 42.23 16.15 16.97
N ALA A 300 42.86 17.07 16.27
CA ALA A 300 42.26 18.31 15.82
C ALA A 300 41.42 18.15 14.54
N VAL A 301 41.55 17.02 13.84
CA VAL A 301 40.80 16.69 12.60
C VAL A 301 39.65 15.69 12.84
N GLN A 302 39.62 15.08 14.00
CA GLN A 302 38.48 14.27 14.47
C GLN A 302 37.44 15.14 15.19
#